data_e653c15f5179c8328690e5f5864067fe
#
_entry.id   e653c15f5179c8328690e5f5864067fe
#
_cell.length_a   1.000
_cell.length_b   1.000
_cell.length_c   1.000
_cell.angle_alpha   90.00
_cell.angle_beta   90.00
_cell.angle_gamma   90.00
#
_symmetry.space_group_name_H-M   'P 1'
#
loop_
_entity.id
_entity.type
_entity.pdbx_description
1 polymer ?
#
loop_
_entity_poly.entity_id
_entity_poly.type
_entity_poly.pdbx_seq_one_letter_code
_entity_poly.pdbx_strand_id
1 'polypeptide(L)'
;MISFQFTGVIDMLGGAGGLWEFKASLLASHGFAALALAYVVFEDLPEFPPEYLDLEYFEEAANWLSNHPQVLPHGIGVHAICYGSWIALLMASLNMDVINSVVAVSPVVVPWCSPWRYKGKASDIIPLENAKKITTEDGSVWRHAFPTVIDHPSITPVENISCPVLLAFGTGDLNVNSEFEAALIFNRLKAHGKEHLCSILRYPGAGHLIEPPYTPLCYASYNRSTAKWSGDTNLVWGGEMNAHARAQEDAWAKILSFLRRNLQHPNSLSMQPRSYNKVPY
;
A
#
# COMPACT_ATOMS: atom_id res chain seq x y z
N MET A 1 37.78 3.03 -1.32
CA MET A 1 36.75 2.90 -0.28
C MET A 1 35.74 1.90 -0.78
N ILE A 2 35.44 0.85 -0.03
CA ILE A 2 34.35 -0.08 -0.37
C ILE A 2 33.07 0.69 -0.09
N SER A 3 32.33 1.08 -1.13
CA SER A 3 31.02 1.67 -1.00
C SER A 3 30.03 0.55 -0.67
N PHE A 4 29.49 0.52 0.53
CA PHE A 4 28.37 -0.35 0.85
C PHE A 4 27.13 0.16 0.10
N GLN A 5 26.47 -0.73 -0.63
CA GLN A 5 25.20 -0.45 -1.29
C GLN A 5 24.08 -1.23 -0.61
N PHE A 6 22.93 -0.61 -0.56
CA PHE A 6 21.72 -1.12 0.10
C PHE A 6 20.57 -1.27 -0.89
N THR A 7 19.64 -2.11 -0.60
CA THR A 7 18.39 -2.22 -1.34
C THR A 7 17.50 -1.00 -1.08
N GLY A 8 17.09 -0.30 -2.13
CA GLY A 8 16.23 0.88 -2.02
C GLY A 8 14.77 0.52 -1.76
N VAL A 9 14.12 1.21 -0.83
CA VAL A 9 12.67 1.07 -0.55
C VAL A 9 12.06 2.44 -0.29
N ILE A 10 10.99 2.78 -1.00
CA ILE A 10 10.12 3.91 -0.66
C ILE A 10 9.07 3.43 0.35
N ASP A 11 8.88 4.17 1.44
CA ASP A 11 7.79 3.97 2.40
C ASP A 11 6.78 5.11 2.32
N MET A 12 5.50 4.77 2.15
CA MET A 12 4.39 5.73 2.05
C MET A 12 3.27 5.40 3.03
N LEU A 13 2.77 6.45 3.69
CA LEU A 13 1.58 6.34 4.53
C LEU A 13 0.30 6.43 3.68
N GLY A 14 -0.86 6.27 4.33
CA GLY A 14 -2.20 6.47 3.75
C GLY A 14 -2.64 7.93 3.68
N GLY A 15 -3.95 8.14 3.53
CA GLY A 15 -4.56 9.47 3.36
C GLY A 15 -4.50 10.40 4.58
N ALA A 16 -3.94 9.95 5.71
CA ALA A 16 -3.65 10.83 6.83
C ALA A 16 -2.62 11.91 6.46
N GLY A 17 -1.76 11.60 5.49
CA GLY A 17 -0.72 12.51 5.01
C GLY A 17 0.40 12.75 6.02
N GLY A 18 1.24 13.74 5.73
CA GLY A 18 2.41 14.07 6.54
C GLY A 18 3.65 13.22 6.23
N LEU A 19 4.76 13.58 6.86
CA LEU A 19 6.00 12.80 6.81
C LEU A 19 6.07 11.85 8.01
N TRP A 20 6.13 10.55 7.74
CA TRP A 20 6.16 9.52 8.78
C TRP A 20 7.40 8.66 8.64
N GLU A 21 8.40 8.96 9.43
CA GLU A 21 9.76 8.41 9.29
C GLU A 21 9.95 7.06 10.01
N PHE A 22 9.08 6.71 10.96
CA PHE A 22 9.33 5.57 11.84
C PHE A 22 9.41 4.22 11.11
N LYS A 23 8.58 3.99 10.08
CA LYS A 23 8.63 2.76 9.27
C LYS A 23 9.87 2.72 8.39
N ALA A 24 10.20 3.84 7.75
CA ALA A 24 11.43 3.97 6.97
C ALA A 24 12.67 3.78 7.85
N SER A 25 12.67 4.32 9.08
CA SER A 25 13.76 4.12 10.05
C SER A 25 13.91 2.65 10.45
N LEU A 26 12.80 1.93 10.64
CA LEU A 26 12.83 0.49 10.90
C LEU A 26 13.31 -0.31 9.69
N LEU A 27 12.89 0.03 8.47
CA LEU A 27 13.44 -0.57 7.25
C LEU A 27 14.96 -0.34 7.17
N ALA A 28 15.42 0.87 7.46
CA ALA A 28 16.85 1.20 7.48
C ALA A 28 17.62 0.39 8.52
N SER A 29 17.07 0.19 9.72
CA SER A 29 17.67 -0.66 10.76
C SER A 29 17.80 -2.13 10.33
N HIS A 30 17.00 -2.56 9.35
CA HIS A 30 17.05 -3.88 8.74
C HIS A 30 17.89 -3.96 7.47
N GLY A 31 18.67 -2.90 7.14
CA GLY A 31 19.64 -2.89 6.05
C GLY A 31 19.08 -2.47 4.69
N PHE A 32 18.02 -1.67 4.67
CA PHE A 32 17.51 -1.03 3.45
C PHE A 32 17.93 0.44 3.39
N ALA A 33 18.11 0.98 2.19
CA ALA A 33 18.11 2.43 1.97
C ALA A 33 16.65 2.88 1.83
N ALA A 34 16.08 3.40 2.93
CA ALA A 34 14.66 3.71 2.99
C ALA A 34 14.40 5.22 2.79
N LEU A 35 13.45 5.55 1.91
CA LEU A 35 12.95 6.89 1.68
C LEU A 35 11.52 6.99 2.25
N ALA A 36 11.33 7.74 3.34
CA ALA A 36 10.00 8.16 3.79
C ALA A 36 9.49 9.25 2.84
N LEU A 37 8.45 8.97 2.07
CA LEU A 37 7.92 9.90 1.08
C LEU A 37 6.60 10.51 1.56
N ALA A 38 6.62 11.83 1.86
CA ALA A 38 5.42 12.62 2.03
C ALA A 38 4.88 13.01 0.64
N TYR A 39 3.57 13.10 0.48
CA TYR A 39 2.95 13.48 -0.79
C TYR A 39 1.65 14.28 -0.64
N VAL A 40 1.12 14.38 0.57
CA VAL A 40 0.00 15.24 0.95
C VAL A 40 0.17 15.70 2.40
N VAL A 41 -0.40 16.84 2.75
CA VAL A 41 -0.46 17.39 4.13
C VAL A 41 0.91 17.53 4.79
N PHE A 42 1.91 17.99 4.05
CA PHE A 42 3.25 18.25 4.56
C PHE A 42 3.86 19.45 3.80
N GLU A 43 4.32 20.46 4.54
CA GLU A 43 4.91 21.70 3.97
C GLU A 43 4.03 22.31 2.88
N ASP A 44 4.55 22.47 1.68
CA ASP A 44 3.89 23.02 0.50
C ASP A 44 3.15 21.99 -0.35
N LEU A 45 3.13 20.71 0.09
CA LEU A 45 2.37 19.65 -0.56
C LEU A 45 0.86 19.86 -0.39
N PRO A 46 0.04 19.32 -1.33
CA PRO A 46 -1.40 19.52 -1.29
C PRO A 46 -2.07 18.94 -0.03
N GLU A 47 -3.22 19.50 0.33
CA GLU A 47 -4.12 18.91 1.31
C GLU A 47 -4.71 17.58 0.79
N PHE A 48 -5.24 16.76 1.71
CA PHE A 48 -5.93 15.51 1.33
C PHE A 48 -7.46 15.71 1.30
N PRO A 49 -8.17 15.15 0.31
CA PRO A 49 -7.63 14.57 -0.92
C PRO A 49 -7.10 15.67 -1.87
N PRO A 50 -6.02 15.44 -2.61
CA PRO A 50 -5.56 16.40 -3.60
C PRO A 50 -6.56 16.50 -4.76
N GLU A 51 -6.60 17.63 -5.44
CA GLU A 51 -7.45 17.84 -6.63
C GLU A 51 -7.18 16.77 -7.70
N TYR A 52 -5.92 16.42 -7.87
CA TYR A 52 -5.45 15.28 -8.64
C TYR A 52 -4.13 14.77 -8.05
N LEU A 53 -3.86 13.48 -8.23
CA LEU A 53 -2.60 12.86 -7.87
C LEU A 53 -1.66 12.92 -9.07
N ASP A 54 -0.56 13.66 -8.93
CA ASP A 54 0.48 13.74 -9.95
C ASP A 54 1.47 12.57 -9.78
N LEU A 55 1.41 11.60 -10.68
CA LEU A 55 2.27 10.42 -10.59
C LEU A 55 3.70 10.67 -11.09
N GLU A 56 3.97 11.79 -11.77
CA GLU A 56 5.34 12.17 -12.13
C GLU A 56 6.15 12.52 -10.88
N TYR A 57 5.52 13.06 -9.82
CA TYR A 57 6.14 13.26 -8.50
C TYR A 57 6.70 11.95 -7.91
N PHE A 58 5.93 10.88 -7.99
CA PHE A 58 6.35 9.56 -7.47
C PHE A 58 7.39 8.90 -8.37
N GLU A 59 7.32 9.11 -9.68
CA GLU A 59 8.36 8.66 -10.62
C GLU A 59 9.70 9.38 -10.35
N GLU A 60 9.65 10.68 -10.08
CA GLU A 60 10.85 11.46 -9.71
C GLU A 60 11.48 10.94 -8.41
N ALA A 61 10.68 10.73 -7.37
CA ALA A 61 11.14 10.17 -6.10
C ALA A 61 11.75 8.76 -6.26
N ALA A 62 11.11 7.91 -7.07
CA ALA A 62 11.59 6.57 -7.37
C ALA A 62 12.93 6.60 -8.14
N ASN A 63 13.03 7.44 -9.15
CA ASN A 63 14.26 7.64 -9.91
C ASN A 63 15.38 8.23 -9.04
N TRP A 64 15.06 9.19 -8.17
CA TRP A 64 16.04 9.76 -7.25
C TRP A 64 16.63 8.69 -6.33
N LEU A 65 15.79 7.87 -5.71
CA LEU A 65 16.25 6.80 -4.83
C LEU A 65 17.04 5.74 -5.59
N SER A 66 16.54 5.29 -6.76
CA SER A 66 17.19 4.27 -7.58
C SER A 66 18.59 4.71 -8.08
N ASN A 67 18.78 6.00 -8.33
CA ASN A 67 20.06 6.56 -8.77
C ASN A 67 20.99 6.98 -7.62
N HIS A 68 20.56 6.80 -6.36
CA HIS A 68 21.40 7.16 -5.23
C HIS A 68 22.65 6.26 -5.16
N PRO A 69 23.88 6.82 -4.95
CA PRO A 69 25.14 6.04 -5.02
C PRO A 69 25.23 4.85 -4.06
N GLN A 70 24.47 4.89 -2.97
CA GLN A 70 24.42 3.82 -1.97
C GLN A 70 23.27 2.82 -2.21
N VAL A 71 22.50 2.95 -3.29
CA VAL A 71 21.43 2.04 -3.65
C VAL A 71 21.89 1.07 -4.73
N LEU A 72 21.53 -0.20 -4.59
CA LEU A 72 21.83 -1.24 -5.57
C LEU A 72 21.14 -0.93 -6.92
N PRO A 73 21.81 -1.11 -8.06
CA PRO A 73 21.30 -0.71 -9.38
C PRO A 73 20.25 -1.68 -9.96
N HIS A 74 19.52 -2.40 -9.13
CA HIS A 74 18.55 -3.44 -9.56
C HIS A 74 17.09 -3.03 -9.35
N GLY A 75 16.85 -1.70 -9.26
CA GLY A 75 15.53 -1.17 -8.95
C GLY A 75 15.24 -1.15 -7.45
N ILE A 76 14.07 -0.64 -7.11
CA ILE A 76 13.64 -0.39 -5.74
C ILE A 76 12.31 -1.09 -5.42
N GLY A 77 12.04 -1.24 -4.13
CA GLY A 77 10.73 -1.64 -3.63
C GLY A 77 9.88 -0.46 -3.19
N VAL A 78 8.59 -0.68 -3.12
CA VAL A 78 7.65 0.25 -2.50
C VAL A 78 6.90 -0.48 -1.39
N HIS A 79 6.95 0.06 -0.16
CA HIS A 79 6.14 -0.37 0.97
C HIS A 79 5.12 0.72 1.28
N ALA A 80 3.84 0.38 1.28
CA ALA A 80 2.81 1.38 1.45
C ALA A 80 1.55 0.82 2.10
N ILE A 81 0.78 1.70 2.76
CA ILE A 81 -0.46 1.35 3.45
C ILE A 81 -1.63 2.21 2.93
N CYS A 82 -2.82 1.61 2.82
CA CYS A 82 -4.06 2.31 2.53
C CYS A 82 -3.99 3.09 1.20
N TYR A 83 -4.27 4.40 1.20
CA TYR A 83 -4.15 5.26 0.03
C TYR A 83 -2.75 5.20 -0.62
N GLY A 84 -1.70 5.13 0.20
CA GLY A 84 -0.34 4.91 -0.31
C GLY A 84 -0.18 3.57 -1.05
N SER A 85 -0.89 2.52 -0.63
CA SER A 85 -0.88 1.23 -1.32
C SER A 85 -1.49 1.30 -2.73
N TRP A 86 -2.54 2.12 -2.91
CA TRP A 86 -3.08 2.41 -4.22
C TRP A 86 -2.05 3.08 -5.13
N ILE A 87 -1.33 4.09 -4.61
CA ILE A 87 -0.26 4.78 -5.35
C ILE A 87 0.84 3.78 -5.75
N ALA A 88 1.28 2.92 -4.83
CA ALA A 88 2.30 1.91 -5.11
C ALA A 88 1.88 0.94 -6.22
N LEU A 89 0.61 0.51 -6.22
CA LEU A 89 0.04 -0.33 -7.28
C LEU A 89 -0.07 0.41 -8.60
N LEU A 90 -0.42 1.71 -8.60
CA LEU A 90 -0.41 2.56 -9.80
C LEU A 90 1.00 2.69 -10.38
N MET A 91 2.01 3.00 -9.56
CA MET A 91 3.41 3.10 -9.99
C MET A 91 3.86 1.83 -10.73
N ALA A 92 3.55 0.65 -10.18
CA ALA A 92 3.88 -0.62 -10.81
C ALA A 92 3.04 -0.91 -12.06
N SER A 93 1.75 -0.57 -12.07
CA SER A 93 0.84 -0.83 -13.21
C SER A 93 1.07 0.09 -14.40
N LEU A 94 1.64 1.26 -14.18
CA LEU A 94 2.03 2.22 -15.21
C LEU A 94 3.46 1.99 -15.72
N ASN A 95 4.09 0.87 -15.31
CA ASN A 95 5.42 0.43 -15.74
C ASN A 95 6.50 1.50 -15.47
N MET A 96 6.55 2.00 -14.24
CA MET A 96 7.72 2.76 -13.78
C MET A 96 8.87 1.75 -13.62
N ASP A 97 9.78 1.71 -14.57
CA ASP A 97 10.79 0.65 -14.78
C ASP A 97 11.67 0.35 -13.56
N VAL A 98 11.80 1.32 -12.67
CA VAL A 98 12.61 1.16 -11.44
C VAL A 98 11.89 0.41 -10.32
N ILE A 99 10.57 0.17 -10.43
CA ILE A 99 9.78 -0.51 -9.39
C ILE A 99 9.85 -2.03 -9.59
N ASN A 100 10.57 -2.71 -8.70
CA ASN A 100 10.83 -4.16 -8.79
C ASN A 100 10.08 -4.99 -7.73
N SER A 101 9.40 -4.37 -6.79
CA SER A 101 8.45 -5.05 -5.89
C SER A 101 7.52 -4.07 -5.20
N VAL A 102 6.31 -4.52 -4.89
CA VAL A 102 5.31 -3.74 -4.16
C VAL A 102 4.83 -4.51 -2.93
N VAL A 103 4.81 -3.85 -1.79
CA VAL A 103 4.13 -4.28 -0.58
C VAL A 103 2.96 -3.33 -0.34
N ALA A 104 1.75 -3.84 -0.45
CA ALA A 104 0.51 -3.11 -0.25
C ALA A 104 -0.20 -3.60 1.02
N VAL A 105 -0.12 -2.82 2.09
CA VAL A 105 -0.82 -3.09 3.35
C VAL A 105 -2.19 -2.42 3.30
N SER A 106 -3.24 -3.15 3.69
CA SER A 106 -4.63 -2.71 3.55
C SER A 106 -4.88 -2.15 2.15
N PRO A 107 -4.75 -3.01 1.12
CA PRO A 107 -4.68 -2.58 -0.27
C PRO A 107 -5.94 -1.87 -0.72
N VAL A 108 -5.76 -0.91 -1.62
CA VAL A 108 -6.79 -0.22 -2.37
C VAL A 108 -6.42 -0.27 -3.84
N VAL A 109 -7.38 -0.56 -4.72
CA VAL A 109 -7.19 -0.58 -6.17
C VAL A 109 -8.26 0.26 -6.90
N VAL A 110 -9.36 0.54 -6.21
CA VAL A 110 -10.43 1.41 -6.70
C VAL A 110 -10.13 2.85 -6.32
N PRO A 111 -9.96 3.78 -7.28
CA PRO A 111 -9.70 5.20 -7.01
C PRO A 111 -10.97 5.89 -6.48
N TRP A 112 -11.00 6.26 -5.23
CA TRP A 112 -12.23 6.73 -4.57
C TRP A 112 -12.29 8.23 -4.24
N CYS A 113 -11.15 8.94 -4.21
CA CYS A 113 -11.16 10.33 -3.76
C CYS A 113 -10.40 11.32 -4.62
N SER A 114 -9.43 10.88 -5.42
CA SER A 114 -8.67 11.76 -6.31
C SER A 114 -8.43 11.09 -7.66
N PRO A 115 -8.66 11.80 -8.77
CA PRO A 115 -8.18 11.37 -10.06
C PRO A 115 -6.65 11.43 -10.08
N TRP A 116 -6.01 10.62 -10.93
CA TRP A 116 -4.58 10.71 -11.14
C TRP A 116 -4.24 11.23 -12.54
N ARG A 117 -3.04 11.79 -12.68
CA ARG A 117 -2.44 12.20 -13.96
C ARG A 117 -1.03 11.63 -14.09
N TYR A 118 -0.69 11.21 -15.30
CA TYR A 118 0.64 10.68 -15.62
C TYR A 118 0.91 10.75 -17.12
N LYS A 119 1.93 11.53 -17.54
CA LYS A 119 2.39 11.63 -18.95
C LYS A 119 1.23 11.82 -19.94
N GLY A 120 0.36 12.77 -19.64
CA GLY A 120 -0.81 13.09 -20.47
C GLY A 120 -1.99 12.13 -20.37
N LYS A 121 -1.90 11.07 -19.57
CA LYS A 121 -3.03 10.21 -19.19
C LYS A 121 -3.67 10.72 -17.91
N ALA A 122 -4.94 10.45 -17.74
CA ALA A 122 -5.69 10.75 -16.52
C ALA A 122 -6.73 9.66 -16.25
N SER A 123 -7.18 9.56 -15.01
CA SER A 123 -8.32 8.73 -14.62
C SER A 123 -9.44 9.59 -14.03
N ASP A 124 -10.61 9.00 -13.93
CA ASP A 124 -11.68 9.47 -13.07
C ASP A 124 -11.69 8.70 -11.75
N ILE A 125 -12.48 9.18 -10.78
CA ILE A 125 -12.73 8.49 -9.53
C ILE A 125 -14.00 7.63 -9.62
N ILE A 126 -14.08 6.65 -8.72
CA ILE A 126 -15.30 5.91 -8.40
C ILE A 126 -15.66 6.31 -6.97
N PRO A 127 -16.61 7.25 -6.77
CA PRO A 127 -16.81 7.88 -5.48
C PRO A 127 -17.32 6.90 -4.42
N LEU A 128 -17.01 7.19 -3.16
CA LEU A 128 -17.56 6.46 -2.03
C LEU A 128 -19.09 6.55 -1.99
N GLU A 129 -19.73 5.47 -1.62
CA GLU A 129 -21.16 5.40 -1.37
C GLU A 129 -21.46 5.91 0.06
N ASN A 130 -21.38 7.23 0.26
CA ASN A 130 -21.48 7.86 1.58
C ASN A 130 -22.72 7.44 2.40
N ALA A 131 -23.84 7.12 1.76
CA ALA A 131 -25.05 6.61 2.43
C ALA A 131 -24.83 5.27 3.15
N LYS A 132 -23.76 4.53 2.82
CA LYS A 132 -23.39 3.27 3.45
C LYS A 132 -22.38 3.43 4.59
N LYS A 133 -21.92 4.65 4.90
CA LYS A 133 -21.12 4.90 6.10
C LYS A 133 -21.93 4.62 7.35
N ILE A 134 -21.29 4.00 8.33
CA ILE A 134 -21.92 3.73 9.63
C ILE A 134 -21.23 4.60 10.68
N THR A 135 -22.01 5.39 11.40
CA THR A 135 -21.51 6.17 12.55
C THR A 135 -21.70 5.37 13.83
N THR A 136 -20.63 5.24 14.60
CA THR A 136 -20.59 4.59 15.92
C THR A 136 -20.16 5.60 16.98
N GLU A 137 -20.19 5.20 18.26
CA GLU A 137 -19.63 6.03 19.36
C GLU A 137 -18.12 6.28 19.20
N ASP A 138 -17.39 5.36 18.57
CA ASP A 138 -15.94 5.48 18.34
C ASP A 138 -15.60 6.34 17.11
N GLY A 139 -16.53 6.53 16.18
CA GLY A 139 -16.33 7.28 14.94
C GLY A 139 -17.02 6.66 13.72
N SER A 140 -16.53 7.01 12.55
CA SER A 140 -17.11 6.58 11.27
C SER A 140 -16.43 5.32 10.73
N VAL A 141 -17.24 4.30 10.43
CA VAL A 141 -16.87 3.06 9.74
C VAL A 141 -17.11 3.26 8.25
N TRP A 142 -16.05 3.19 7.45
CA TRP A 142 -16.10 3.48 6.02
C TRP A 142 -16.08 2.25 5.13
N ARG A 143 -15.73 1.09 5.67
CA ARG A 143 -15.61 -0.18 4.93
C ARG A 143 -16.76 -0.43 3.94
N HIS A 144 -18.00 -0.12 4.34
CA HIS A 144 -19.19 -0.35 3.53
C HIS A 144 -19.44 0.74 2.48
N ALA A 145 -18.78 1.89 2.62
CA ALA A 145 -18.86 2.99 1.66
C ALA A 145 -17.92 2.82 0.46
N PHE A 146 -16.92 1.95 0.58
CA PHE A 146 -16.05 1.63 -0.55
C PHE A 146 -16.84 0.91 -1.64
N PRO A 147 -16.74 1.38 -2.90
CA PRO A 147 -17.46 0.77 -4.00
C PRO A 147 -16.93 -0.64 -4.29
N THR A 148 -17.86 -1.60 -4.45
CA THR A 148 -17.52 -3.00 -4.79
C THR A 148 -17.65 -3.25 -6.29
N VAL A 149 -17.01 -2.39 -7.09
CA VAL A 149 -17.04 -2.45 -8.55
C VAL A 149 -15.89 -3.33 -9.05
N ILE A 150 -16.21 -4.30 -9.91
CA ILE A 150 -15.22 -5.25 -10.44
C ILE A 150 -14.75 -4.92 -11.86
N ASP A 151 -15.56 -4.14 -12.60
CA ASP A 151 -15.28 -3.75 -13.98
C ASP A 151 -15.62 -2.27 -14.17
N HIS A 152 -14.59 -1.44 -14.21
CA HIS A 152 -14.68 0.00 -14.46
C HIS A 152 -13.34 0.49 -15.02
N PRO A 153 -13.32 1.39 -16.02
CA PRO A 153 -12.07 1.87 -16.63
C PRO A 153 -11.13 2.60 -15.69
N SER A 154 -11.65 3.18 -14.60
CA SER A 154 -10.83 3.86 -13.59
C SER A 154 -10.16 2.91 -12.58
N ILE A 155 -10.54 1.64 -12.51
CA ILE A 155 -9.86 0.67 -11.65
C ILE A 155 -8.40 0.58 -12.09
N THR A 156 -7.47 0.63 -11.13
CA THR A 156 -6.04 0.49 -11.41
C THR A 156 -5.75 -0.75 -12.24
N PRO A 157 -5.08 -0.63 -13.39
CA PRO A 157 -4.85 -1.75 -14.30
C PRO A 157 -3.74 -2.67 -13.81
N VAL A 158 -3.97 -3.32 -12.65
CA VAL A 158 -2.98 -4.19 -11.97
C VAL A 158 -2.52 -5.37 -12.82
N GLU A 159 -3.29 -5.76 -13.83
CA GLU A 159 -2.90 -6.75 -14.84
C GLU A 159 -1.65 -6.35 -15.64
N ASN A 160 -1.31 -5.06 -15.67
CA ASN A 160 -0.08 -4.58 -16.31
C ASN A 160 1.16 -4.82 -15.45
N ILE A 161 1.00 -5.00 -14.13
CA ILE A 161 2.11 -5.21 -13.21
C ILE A 161 2.97 -6.40 -13.66
N SER A 162 4.29 -6.19 -13.66
CA SER A 162 5.29 -7.20 -14.06
C SER A 162 6.25 -7.57 -12.90
N CYS A 163 6.13 -6.94 -11.74
CA CYS A 163 6.95 -7.23 -10.56
C CYS A 163 6.15 -7.98 -9.48
N PRO A 164 6.83 -8.64 -8.53
CA PRO A 164 6.17 -9.26 -7.38
C PRO A 164 5.40 -8.27 -6.50
N VAL A 165 4.20 -8.68 -6.09
CA VAL A 165 3.30 -7.93 -5.22
C VAL A 165 2.98 -8.74 -3.97
N LEU A 166 3.09 -8.12 -2.79
CA LEU A 166 2.64 -8.66 -1.52
C LEU A 166 1.46 -7.83 -1.02
N LEU A 167 0.31 -8.47 -0.87
CA LEU A 167 -0.89 -7.88 -0.28
C LEU A 167 -1.00 -8.35 1.17
N ALA A 168 -1.12 -7.44 2.13
CA ALA A 168 -1.30 -7.77 3.54
C ALA A 168 -2.54 -7.04 4.08
N PHE A 169 -3.50 -7.75 4.67
CA PHE A 169 -4.72 -7.12 5.19
C PHE A 169 -5.35 -7.87 6.35
N GLY A 170 -6.06 -7.13 7.18
CA GLY A 170 -6.87 -7.64 8.28
C GLY A 170 -8.33 -7.81 7.89
N THR A 171 -8.98 -8.90 8.34
CA THR A 171 -10.41 -9.09 8.10
C THR A 171 -11.28 -8.23 9.01
N GLY A 172 -10.73 -7.71 10.10
CA GLY A 172 -11.34 -6.73 11.00
C GLY A 172 -11.10 -5.27 10.59
N ASP A 173 -10.62 -5.01 9.36
CA ASP A 173 -10.51 -3.68 8.80
C ASP A 173 -11.91 -3.04 8.68
N LEU A 174 -12.14 -1.94 9.39
CA LEU A 174 -13.39 -1.19 9.38
C LEU A 174 -13.31 0.10 8.57
N ASN A 175 -12.12 0.42 8.04
CA ASN A 175 -11.91 1.60 7.22
C ASN A 175 -12.04 1.31 5.72
N VAL A 176 -11.33 0.28 5.23
CA VAL A 176 -11.35 -0.14 3.81
C VAL A 176 -11.88 -1.56 3.69
N ASN A 177 -12.57 -1.89 2.61
CA ASN A 177 -12.92 -3.27 2.30
C ASN A 177 -11.71 -4.02 1.70
N SER A 178 -10.62 -4.07 2.47
CA SER A 178 -9.31 -4.58 2.02
C SER A 178 -9.36 -6.03 1.52
N GLU A 179 -10.28 -6.84 2.03
CA GLU A 179 -10.47 -8.22 1.56
C GLU A 179 -11.04 -8.25 0.13
N PHE A 180 -12.01 -7.40 -0.17
CA PHE A 180 -12.55 -7.26 -1.53
C PHE A 180 -11.48 -6.70 -2.49
N GLU A 181 -10.78 -5.65 -2.08
CA GLU A 181 -9.72 -5.02 -2.87
C GLU A 181 -8.60 -6.03 -3.21
N ALA A 182 -8.14 -6.79 -2.22
CA ALA A 182 -7.13 -7.83 -2.44
C ALA A 182 -7.62 -8.94 -3.38
N ALA A 183 -8.88 -9.37 -3.25
CA ALA A 183 -9.47 -10.36 -4.13
C ALA A 183 -9.59 -9.82 -5.58
N LEU A 184 -9.97 -8.58 -5.75
CA LEU A 184 -10.05 -7.93 -7.07
C LEU A 184 -8.67 -7.87 -7.74
N ILE A 185 -7.63 -7.44 -7.01
CA ILE A 185 -6.25 -7.42 -7.50
C ILE A 185 -5.81 -8.82 -7.95
N PHE A 186 -5.98 -9.82 -7.08
CA PHE A 186 -5.57 -11.19 -7.37
C PHE A 186 -6.30 -11.78 -8.59
N ASN A 187 -7.62 -11.57 -8.68
CA ASN A 187 -8.42 -12.09 -9.77
C ASN A 187 -8.05 -11.45 -11.11
N ARG A 188 -7.76 -10.15 -11.16
CA ARG A 188 -7.29 -9.47 -12.37
C ARG A 188 -5.91 -9.98 -12.80
N LEU A 189 -4.96 -10.12 -11.87
CA LEU A 189 -3.65 -10.73 -12.17
C LEU A 189 -3.81 -12.18 -12.68
N LYS A 190 -4.65 -12.99 -12.04
CA LYS A 190 -4.93 -14.37 -12.43
C LYS A 190 -5.55 -14.47 -13.82
N ALA A 191 -6.50 -13.60 -14.15
CA ALA A 191 -7.12 -13.57 -15.47
C ALA A 191 -6.10 -13.31 -16.61
N HIS A 192 -4.93 -12.73 -16.26
CA HIS A 192 -3.83 -12.46 -17.20
C HIS A 192 -2.62 -13.40 -17.01
N GLY A 193 -2.79 -14.53 -16.29
CA GLY A 193 -1.72 -15.53 -16.05
C GLY A 193 -0.59 -15.06 -15.14
N LYS A 194 -0.84 -14.03 -14.33
CA LYS A 194 0.16 -13.38 -13.46
C LYS A 194 -0.06 -13.63 -11.96
N GLU A 195 -0.88 -14.61 -11.58
CA GLU A 195 -1.14 -14.97 -10.18
C GLU A 195 0.14 -15.32 -9.42
N HIS A 196 1.16 -15.80 -10.11
CA HIS A 196 2.47 -16.14 -9.54
C HIS A 196 3.23 -14.90 -9.02
N LEU A 197 2.88 -13.69 -9.45
CA LEU A 197 3.45 -12.44 -8.95
C LEU A 197 2.81 -12.00 -7.64
N CYS A 198 1.62 -12.50 -7.28
CA CYS A 198 0.87 -12.03 -6.13
C CYS A 198 0.96 -12.99 -4.94
N SER A 199 1.41 -12.47 -3.81
CA SER A 199 1.37 -13.14 -2.51
C SER A 199 0.37 -12.45 -1.61
N ILE A 200 -0.43 -13.21 -0.85
CA ILE A 200 -1.47 -12.67 0.03
C ILE A 200 -1.22 -13.09 1.48
N LEU A 201 -1.22 -12.13 2.38
CA LEU A 201 -1.21 -12.30 3.83
C LEU A 201 -2.55 -11.82 4.37
N ARG A 202 -3.41 -12.76 4.73
CA ARG A 202 -4.73 -12.50 5.29
C ARG A 202 -4.70 -12.76 6.80
N TYR A 203 -5.03 -11.74 7.59
CA TYR A 203 -4.97 -11.79 9.05
C TYR A 203 -6.36 -11.69 9.68
N PRO A 204 -6.94 -12.84 10.13
CA PRO A 204 -8.24 -12.85 10.79
C PRO A 204 -8.23 -11.96 12.04
N GLY A 205 -9.21 -11.08 12.17
CA GLY A 205 -9.40 -10.19 13.31
C GLY A 205 -8.45 -8.98 13.38
N ALA A 206 -7.43 -8.88 12.53
CA ALA A 206 -6.61 -7.68 12.48
C ALA A 206 -7.37 -6.51 11.83
N GLY A 207 -7.07 -5.28 12.25
CA GLY A 207 -7.64 -4.05 11.71
C GLY A 207 -6.85 -3.49 10.54
N HIS A 208 -7.17 -2.24 10.19
CA HIS A 208 -6.62 -1.53 9.03
C HIS A 208 -5.11 -1.25 9.12
N LEU A 209 -4.63 -0.79 10.29
CA LEU A 209 -3.27 -0.30 10.47
C LEU A 209 -2.32 -1.43 10.90
N ILE A 210 -2.02 -2.38 10.00
CA ILE A 210 -1.02 -3.43 10.26
C ILE A 210 0.38 -2.79 10.10
N GLU A 211 0.82 -2.12 11.14
CA GLU A 211 2.11 -1.46 11.24
C GLU A 211 3.20 -2.40 11.77
N PRO A 212 4.48 -1.98 11.86
CA PRO A 212 5.52 -2.79 12.47
C PRO A 212 5.17 -3.27 13.88
N PRO A 213 5.74 -4.40 14.34
CA PRO A 213 5.42 -4.98 15.65
C PRO A 213 5.67 -4.02 16.80
N TYR A 214 4.91 -4.21 17.87
CA TYR A 214 4.91 -3.42 19.10
C TYR A 214 4.33 -1.99 18.97
N THR A 215 3.79 -1.64 17.81
CA THR A 215 2.93 -0.47 17.67
C THR A 215 1.59 -0.76 18.36
N PRO A 216 1.10 0.07 19.28
CA PRO A 216 -0.20 -0.14 19.94
C PRO A 216 -1.33 -0.22 18.94
N LEU A 217 -2.35 -1.04 19.21
CA LEU A 217 -3.56 -1.06 18.40
C LEU A 217 -4.21 0.32 18.42
N CYS A 218 -4.30 0.93 17.25
CA CYS A 218 -5.12 2.12 17.03
C CYS A 218 -6.48 1.66 16.48
N TYR A 219 -7.46 1.46 17.35
CA TYR A 219 -8.80 1.01 16.96
C TYR A 219 -9.58 2.12 16.26
N ALA A 220 -9.49 3.35 16.77
CA ALA A 220 -10.08 4.55 16.18
C ALA A 220 -9.21 5.75 16.50
N SER A 221 -9.17 6.73 15.62
CA SER A 221 -8.43 7.98 15.88
C SER A 221 -9.01 9.15 15.10
N TYR A 222 -8.76 10.35 15.61
CA TYR A 222 -8.95 11.57 14.85
C TYR A 222 -8.06 11.59 13.60
N ASN A 223 -8.66 11.96 12.47
CA ASN A 223 -7.93 12.18 11.24
C ASN A 223 -8.25 13.57 10.70
N ARG A 224 -7.28 14.48 10.79
CA ARG A 224 -7.44 15.89 10.38
C ARG A 224 -7.85 16.02 8.92
N SER A 225 -7.25 15.25 8.05
CA SER A 225 -7.51 15.30 6.60
C SER A 225 -8.94 14.90 6.30
N THR A 226 -9.39 13.78 6.88
CA THR A 226 -10.76 13.30 6.71
C THR A 226 -11.77 14.23 7.37
N ALA A 227 -11.49 14.75 8.56
CA ALA A 227 -12.37 15.71 9.24
C ALA A 227 -12.60 16.97 8.39
N LYS A 228 -11.57 17.47 7.74
CA LYS A 228 -11.66 18.64 6.86
C LYS A 228 -12.45 18.35 5.57
N TRP A 229 -12.30 17.16 5.00
CA TRP A 229 -12.91 16.79 3.73
C TRP A 229 -14.34 16.25 3.87
N SER A 230 -14.60 15.34 4.82
CA SER A 230 -15.88 14.63 4.95
C SER A 230 -16.70 15.05 6.17
N GLY A 231 -16.13 15.83 7.08
CA GLY A 231 -16.75 16.17 8.36
C GLY A 231 -16.65 15.06 9.43
N ASP A 232 -16.10 13.89 9.10
CA ASP A 232 -15.92 12.80 10.06
C ASP A 232 -14.71 13.08 10.97
N THR A 233 -14.93 13.22 12.26
CA THR A 233 -13.87 13.58 13.22
C THR A 233 -12.95 12.42 13.51
N ASN A 234 -13.52 11.25 13.80
CA ASN A 234 -12.77 10.02 14.06
C ASN A 234 -13.04 8.99 12.96
N LEU A 235 -12.00 8.26 12.56
CA LEU A 235 -12.11 7.07 11.72
C LEU A 235 -11.92 5.83 12.58
N VAL A 236 -12.74 4.81 12.34
CA VAL A 236 -12.62 3.51 12.97
C VAL A 236 -11.78 2.61 12.08
N TRP A 237 -10.61 2.21 12.58
CA TRP A 237 -9.67 1.33 11.89
C TRP A 237 -9.95 -0.14 12.15
N GLY A 238 -10.64 -0.43 13.27
CA GLY A 238 -11.00 -1.77 13.68
C GLY A 238 -9.85 -2.60 14.24
N GLY A 239 -10.09 -3.90 14.35
CA GLY A 239 -9.14 -4.89 14.84
C GLY A 239 -9.35 -5.32 16.27
N GLU A 240 -8.99 -6.57 16.55
CA GLU A 240 -8.93 -7.15 17.88
C GLU A 240 -7.48 -7.13 18.37
N MET A 241 -7.24 -6.69 19.59
CA MET A 241 -5.90 -6.44 20.15
C MET A 241 -4.93 -7.60 19.92
N ASN A 242 -5.29 -8.80 20.34
CA ASN A 242 -4.40 -9.97 20.23
C ASN A 242 -4.21 -10.45 18.79
N ALA A 243 -5.26 -10.38 17.97
CA ALA A 243 -5.18 -10.75 16.56
C ALA A 243 -4.32 -9.75 15.80
N HIS A 244 -4.49 -8.47 16.09
CA HIS A 244 -3.74 -7.40 15.46
C HIS A 244 -2.24 -7.45 15.80
N ALA A 245 -1.88 -7.65 17.09
CA ALA A 245 -0.49 -7.78 17.50
C ALA A 245 0.23 -8.96 16.81
N ARG A 246 -0.43 -10.13 16.74
CA ARG A 246 0.12 -11.29 15.98
C ARG A 246 0.27 -10.98 14.50
N ALA A 247 -0.68 -10.24 13.92
CA ALA A 247 -0.61 -9.83 12.52
C ALA A 247 0.58 -8.90 12.26
N GLN A 248 0.86 -7.95 13.13
CA GLN A 248 2.01 -7.05 13.05
C GLN A 248 3.34 -7.83 13.05
N GLU A 249 3.52 -8.74 14.00
CA GLU A 249 4.74 -9.55 14.12
C GLU A 249 4.98 -10.42 12.88
N ASP A 250 3.97 -11.15 12.43
CA ASP A 250 4.07 -12.04 11.28
C ASP A 250 4.20 -11.27 9.96
N ALA A 251 3.39 -10.21 9.77
CA ALA A 251 3.43 -9.39 8.56
C ALA A 251 4.79 -8.73 8.38
N TRP A 252 5.32 -8.11 9.43
CA TRP A 252 6.61 -7.41 9.34
C TRP A 252 7.75 -8.33 8.95
N ALA A 253 7.84 -9.50 9.59
CA ALA A 253 8.85 -10.50 9.26
C ALA A 253 8.75 -10.96 7.79
N LYS A 254 7.52 -11.18 7.30
CA LYS A 254 7.26 -11.58 5.91
C LYS A 254 7.52 -10.48 4.91
N ILE A 255 7.19 -9.22 5.24
CA ILE A 255 7.48 -8.03 4.43
C ILE A 255 8.98 -7.88 4.23
N LEU A 256 9.76 -7.91 5.31
CA LEU A 256 11.23 -7.83 5.22
C LEU A 256 11.83 -8.96 4.38
N SER A 257 11.33 -10.19 4.56
CA SER A 257 11.75 -11.34 3.76
C SER A 257 11.39 -11.21 2.29
N PHE A 258 10.17 -10.72 1.99
CA PHE A 258 9.70 -10.47 0.63
C PHE A 258 10.55 -9.41 -0.09
N LEU A 259 10.80 -8.26 0.54
CA LEU A 259 11.62 -7.20 -0.02
C LEU A 259 13.06 -7.69 -0.29
N ARG A 260 13.70 -8.37 0.66
CA ARG A 260 15.05 -8.91 0.47
C ARG A 260 15.11 -9.88 -0.72
N ARG A 261 14.20 -10.84 -0.78
CA ARG A 261 14.20 -11.87 -1.83
C ARG A 261 14.03 -11.27 -3.22
N ASN A 262 13.16 -10.28 -3.37
CA ASN A 262 12.82 -9.75 -4.69
C ASN A 262 13.74 -8.61 -5.15
N LEU A 263 14.49 -7.99 -4.24
CA LEU A 263 15.34 -6.84 -4.56
C LEU A 263 16.84 -7.15 -4.49
N GLN A 264 17.26 -8.13 -3.67
CA GLN A 264 18.69 -8.49 -3.57
C GLN A 264 19.11 -9.55 -4.58
N HIS A 265 18.17 -10.38 -5.06
CA HIS A 265 18.44 -11.46 -6.00
C HIS A 265 17.41 -11.48 -7.15
N PRO A 266 17.38 -10.46 -8.02
CA PRO A 266 16.38 -10.36 -9.09
C PRO A 266 16.42 -11.53 -10.09
N ASN A 267 17.52 -12.29 -10.16
CA ASN A 267 17.68 -13.45 -11.04
C ASN A 267 17.19 -14.78 -10.42
N SER A 268 16.67 -14.81 -9.20
CA SER A 268 16.19 -16.04 -8.55
C SER A 268 14.74 -16.41 -8.88
N LEU A 269 14.10 -15.70 -9.78
CA LEU A 269 12.73 -15.98 -10.27
C LEU A 269 12.58 -17.33 -10.99
N SER A 270 13.68 -18.09 -11.18
CA SER A 270 13.66 -19.43 -11.81
C SER A 270 13.53 -20.61 -10.83
N MET A 271 13.44 -20.41 -9.53
CA MET A 271 13.34 -21.49 -8.55
C MET A 271 12.01 -21.46 -7.78
N GLN A 272 11.11 -22.31 -8.24
CA GLN A 272 9.95 -22.97 -7.63
C GLN A 272 9.04 -22.19 -6.65
N PRO A 273 7.72 -22.26 -6.85
CA PRO A 273 6.74 -21.80 -5.91
C PRO A 273 6.74 -22.69 -4.66
N ARG A 274 7.22 -22.19 -3.52
CA ARG A 274 6.93 -22.85 -2.25
C ARG A 274 5.47 -22.55 -1.89
N SER A 275 4.69 -23.63 -1.78
CA SER A 275 3.30 -23.64 -1.37
C SER A 275 3.11 -22.91 -0.02
N TYR A 276 2.61 -21.71 -0.07
CA TYR A 276 1.92 -21.12 1.07
C TYR A 276 0.47 -21.59 1.03
N ASN A 277 -0.04 -22.06 2.16
CA ASN A 277 -1.32 -22.74 2.34
C ASN A 277 -2.43 -22.23 1.40
N LYS A 278 -2.96 -23.13 0.60
CA LYS A 278 -4.21 -22.94 -0.11
C LYS A 278 -5.28 -22.65 0.93
N VAL A 279 -5.82 -21.45 0.90
CA VAL A 279 -7.04 -21.11 1.63
C VAL A 279 -8.18 -21.67 0.80
N PRO A 280 -9.04 -22.55 1.34
CA PRO A 280 -10.28 -22.91 0.67
C PRO A 280 -11.22 -21.70 0.69
N TYR A 281 -11.80 -21.44 -0.44
CA TYR A 281 -12.88 -20.46 -0.61
C TYR A 281 -14.20 -21.05 -0.12
#